data_24e0ee095616f6210a5db3622f2bb2fb
#
_entry.id   24e0ee095616f6210a5db3622f2bb2fb
#
_cell.length_a   1.000
_cell.length_b   1.000
_cell.length_c   1.000
_cell.angle_alpha   90.00
_cell.angle_beta   90.00
_cell.angle_gamma   90.00
#
_symmetry.space_group_name_H-M   'P 1'
#
loop_
_entity.id
_entity.type
_entity.pdbx_description
1 polymer ?
#
loop_
_entity_poly.entity_id
_entity_poly.type
_entity_poly.pdbx_seq_one_letter_code
_entity_poly.pdbx_strand_id
1 'polypeptide(L)'
;MKKIELNHPQAVGIQKAYESTLNYLAKTEEASGGCHLISAMLHILLTEQGIENELVIGEVEDYEANTQFSHSWVEINGEIFDPAIMHTLDGNVHSPVYNGVKLTLEPLTMEYGVSKDKDALDRDAKQLLDKSVTAYLDAIKDYGYPKNYLWDEILKAGIGIMGFTNISRLRKKYDTHYRVLKTKGIESEGDL
;
A
#
# COMPACT_ATOMS: atom_id res chain seq x y z
N MET A 1 6.19 -12.42 16.04
CA MET A 1 6.94 -12.00 14.83
C MET A 1 8.43 -12.22 15.08
N LYS A 2 9.12 -12.99 14.22
CA LYS A 2 10.59 -12.96 14.22
C LYS A 2 11.03 -11.54 13.87
N LYS A 3 11.98 -10.99 14.61
CA LYS A 3 12.34 -9.58 14.53
C LYS A 3 13.10 -9.32 13.22
N ILE A 4 12.41 -8.76 12.22
CA ILE A 4 13.08 -8.16 11.07
C ILE A 4 13.63 -6.83 11.57
N GLU A 5 14.96 -6.70 11.57
CA GLU A 5 15.62 -5.48 12.01
C GLU A 5 15.46 -4.41 10.92
N LEU A 6 14.94 -3.26 11.29
CA LEU A 6 14.83 -2.10 10.44
C LEU A 6 15.85 -1.05 10.89
N ASN A 7 16.84 -0.79 10.06
CA ASN A 7 17.80 0.29 10.29
C ASN A 7 17.23 1.64 9.84
N HIS A 8 16.31 2.16 10.63
CA HIS A 8 15.65 3.45 10.35
C HIS A 8 15.45 4.23 11.65
N PRO A 9 15.69 5.56 11.68
CA PRO A 9 15.51 6.38 12.89
C PRO A 9 14.12 6.27 13.51
N GLN A 10 13.10 6.03 12.69
CA GLN A 10 11.69 5.92 13.09
C GLN A 10 11.18 4.46 13.03
N ALA A 11 12.05 3.47 13.15
CA ALA A 11 11.71 2.04 13.03
C ALA A 11 10.50 1.62 13.89
N VAL A 12 10.40 2.14 15.11
CA VAL A 12 9.27 1.85 16.02
C VAL A 12 7.94 2.40 15.46
N GLY A 13 7.96 3.58 14.87
CA GLY A 13 6.79 4.20 14.24
C GLY A 13 6.33 3.42 13.00
N ILE A 14 7.28 3.02 12.16
CA ILE A 14 7.03 2.21 10.97
C ILE A 14 6.41 0.85 11.38
N GLN A 15 7.01 0.17 12.35
CA GLN A 15 6.51 -1.11 12.84
C GLN A 15 5.08 -0.99 13.37
N LYS A 16 4.78 0.05 14.18
CA LYS A 16 3.42 0.26 14.73
C LYS A 16 2.39 0.51 13.63
N ALA A 17 2.71 1.35 12.63
CA ALA A 17 1.81 1.60 11.50
C ALA A 17 1.53 0.32 10.72
N TYR A 18 2.57 -0.43 10.41
CA TYR A 18 2.48 -1.68 9.67
C TYR A 18 1.66 -2.75 10.43
N GLU A 19 1.95 -2.98 11.71
CA GLU A 19 1.21 -3.91 12.56
C GLU A 19 -0.26 -3.50 12.71
N SER A 20 -0.56 -2.20 12.82
CA SER A 20 -1.94 -1.72 12.88
C SER A 20 -2.70 -2.00 11.58
N THR A 21 -2.05 -1.84 10.43
CA THR A 21 -2.61 -2.14 9.12
C THR A 21 -2.85 -3.65 8.95
N LEU A 22 -1.92 -4.50 9.38
CA LEU A 22 -2.10 -5.96 9.41
C LEU A 22 -3.27 -6.37 10.32
N ASN A 23 -3.40 -5.74 11.50
CA ASN A 23 -4.49 -6.02 12.43
C ASN A 23 -5.85 -5.60 11.87
N TYR A 24 -5.90 -4.55 11.07
CA TYR A 24 -7.11 -4.17 10.34
C TYR A 24 -7.45 -5.22 9.29
N LEU A 25 -6.48 -5.61 8.47
CA LEU A 25 -6.63 -6.63 7.43
C LEU A 25 -7.13 -7.96 7.99
N ALA A 26 -6.57 -8.41 9.13
CA ALA A 26 -6.97 -9.66 9.78
C ALA A 26 -8.41 -9.66 10.33
N LYS A 27 -9.02 -8.49 10.53
CA LYS A 27 -10.40 -8.34 11.02
C LYS A 27 -11.43 -8.19 9.90
N THR A 28 -10.99 -7.89 8.69
CA THR A 28 -11.85 -7.74 7.53
C THR A 28 -11.86 -9.05 6.74
N GLU A 29 -12.96 -9.80 6.82
CA GLU A 29 -13.10 -11.12 6.16
C GLU A 29 -13.07 -11.04 4.62
N GLU A 30 -13.18 -9.84 4.04
CA GLU A 30 -13.25 -9.57 2.59
C GLU A 30 -12.02 -8.81 2.07
N ALA A 31 -10.82 -9.18 2.51
CA ALA A 31 -9.60 -8.43 2.16
C ALA A 31 -9.09 -8.67 0.73
N SER A 32 -9.70 -9.58 -0.03
CA SER A 32 -9.34 -9.82 -1.43
C SER A 32 -9.60 -8.56 -2.28
N GLY A 33 -8.58 -8.10 -2.99
CA GLY A 33 -8.64 -6.87 -3.80
C GLY A 33 -8.52 -5.56 -3.00
N GLY A 34 -8.28 -5.62 -1.70
CA GLY A 34 -8.14 -4.45 -0.84
C GLY A 34 -6.80 -3.72 -0.91
N CYS A 35 -5.88 -4.08 -1.82
CA CYS A 35 -4.52 -3.54 -1.86
C CYS A 35 -4.48 -2.01 -1.88
N HIS A 36 -5.35 -1.38 -2.66
CA HIS A 36 -5.41 0.08 -2.76
C HIS A 36 -5.87 0.77 -1.47
N LEU A 37 -6.75 0.14 -0.69
CA LEU A 37 -7.18 0.65 0.61
C LEU A 37 -6.10 0.46 1.67
N ILE A 38 -5.56 -0.73 1.73
CA ILE A 38 -4.57 -1.13 2.75
C ILE A 38 -3.28 -0.31 2.60
N SER A 39 -2.79 -0.13 1.37
CA SER A 39 -1.64 0.72 1.10
C SER A 39 -1.90 2.19 1.41
N ALA A 40 -3.11 2.71 1.08
CA ALA A 40 -3.49 4.08 1.44
C ALA A 40 -3.59 4.26 2.96
N MET A 41 -4.11 3.28 3.70
CA MET A 41 -4.14 3.31 5.17
C MET A 41 -2.72 3.35 5.74
N LEU A 42 -1.82 2.47 5.29
CA LEU A 42 -0.43 2.46 5.74
C LEU A 42 0.27 3.79 5.45
N HIS A 43 0.11 4.32 4.23
CA HIS A 43 0.64 5.62 3.83
C HIS A 43 0.18 6.75 4.79
N ILE A 44 -1.12 6.79 5.12
CA ILE A 44 -1.67 7.80 6.03
C ILE A 44 -1.07 7.63 7.44
N LEU A 45 -1.02 6.42 7.98
CA LEU A 45 -0.49 6.15 9.31
C LEU A 45 0.99 6.52 9.44
N LEU A 46 1.80 6.30 8.40
CA LEU A 46 3.19 6.69 8.34
C LEU A 46 3.34 8.22 8.25
N THR A 47 2.62 8.83 7.31
CA THR A 47 2.68 10.27 7.05
C THR A 47 2.24 11.11 8.26
N GLU A 48 1.24 10.64 9.03
CA GLU A 48 0.79 11.32 10.26
C GLU A 48 1.81 11.22 11.42
N GLN A 49 2.76 10.30 11.32
CA GLN A 49 3.91 10.22 12.23
C GLN A 49 5.12 11.03 11.73
N GLY A 50 5.02 11.71 10.59
CA GLY A 50 6.14 12.41 9.96
C GLY A 50 7.17 11.47 9.34
N ILE A 51 6.77 10.24 8.98
CA ILE A 51 7.63 9.27 8.29
C ILE A 51 7.46 9.49 6.79
N GLU A 52 8.56 9.83 6.13
CA GLU A 52 8.62 10.00 4.69
C GLU A 52 8.38 8.66 3.99
N ASN A 53 7.43 8.62 3.06
CA ASN A 53 7.08 7.39 2.36
C ASN A 53 6.32 7.71 1.06
N GLU A 54 6.35 6.80 0.12
CA GLU A 54 5.64 6.89 -1.15
C GLU A 54 4.50 5.86 -1.21
N LEU A 55 3.31 6.30 -1.60
CA LEU A 55 2.21 5.42 -1.96
C LEU A 55 2.35 5.06 -3.44
N VAL A 56 2.66 3.81 -3.71
CA VAL A 56 3.05 3.34 -5.04
C VAL A 56 1.93 2.50 -5.67
N ILE A 57 1.85 2.53 -6.98
CA ILE A 57 1.02 1.66 -7.80
C ILE A 57 1.83 1.17 -9.00
N GLY A 58 1.66 -0.08 -9.39
CA GLY A 58 2.36 -0.70 -10.51
C GLY A 58 1.89 -2.13 -10.70
N GLU A 59 2.61 -2.88 -11.52
CA GLU A 59 2.41 -4.32 -11.63
C GLU A 59 3.41 -5.07 -10.76
N VAL A 60 2.94 -6.18 -10.23
CA VAL A 60 3.76 -7.17 -9.50
C VAL A 60 3.73 -8.45 -10.31
N GLU A 61 4.91 -9.03 -10.54
CA GLU A 61 5.08 -10.35 -11.13
C GLU A 61 5.41 -11.36 -10.05
N ASP A 62 4.59 -12.40 -9.94
CA ASP A 62 4.83 -13.55 -9.06
C ASP A 62 5.42 -14.69 -9.88
N TYR A 63 6.70 -14.96 -9.67
CA TYR A 63 7.42 -16.00 -10.41
C TYR A 63 6.99 -17.42 -10.03
N GLU A 64 6.48 -17.65 -8.81
CA GLU A 64 6.02 -18.98 -8.39
C GLU A 64 4.64 -19.30 -8.97
N ALA A 65 3.73 -18.35 -8.96
CA ALA A 65 2.40 -18.51 -9.54
C ALA A 65 2.39 -18.26 -11.06
N ASN A 66 3.46 -17.69 -11.61
CA ASN A 66 3.54 -17.24 -13.01
C ASN A 66 2.36 -16.32 -13.38
N THR A 67 2.09 -15.36 -12.50
CA THR A 67 1.00 -14.38 -12.65
C THR A 67 1.57 -12.97 -12.56
N GLN A 68 0.90 -12.03 -13.24
CA GLN A 68 1.19 -10.60 -13.17
C GLN A 68 -0.12 -9.85 -12.92
N PHE A 69 -0.09 -8.90 -11.99
CA PHE A 69 -1.31 -8.18 -11.57
C PHE A 69 -0.99 -6.76 -11.12
N SER A 70 -1.97 -5.86 -11.32
CA SER A 70 -1.88 -4.49 -10.79
C SER A 70 -2.03 -4.49 -9.27
N HIS A 71 -1.16 -3.71 -8.61
CA HIS A 71 -1.07 -3.68 -7.15
C HIS A 71 -0.70 -2.30 -6.63
N SER A 72 -0.98 -2.05 -5.33
CA SER A 72 -0.50 -0.86 -4.62
C SER A 72 0.21 -1.26 -3.34
N TRP A 73 1.32 -0.58 -3.06
CA TRP A 73 2.14 -0.78 -1.86
C TRP A 73 2.70 0.54 -1.35
N VAL A 74 3.49 0.49 -0.31
CA VAL A 74 4.22 1.66 0.22
C VAL A 74 5.71 1.41 0.13
N GLU A 75 6.47 2.43 -0.26
CA GLU A 75 7.92 2.43 -0.20
C GLU A 75 8.44 3.43 0.85
N ILE A 76 9.46 3.01 1.61
CA ILE A 76 10.20 3.87 2.53
C ILE A 76 11.68 3.71 2.18
N ASN A 77 12.33 4.79 1.74
CA ASN A 77 13.72 4.75 1.25
C ASN A 77 13.96 3.71 0.15
N GLY A 78 12.97 3.46 -0.71
CA GLY A 78 13.03 2.47 -1.79
C GLY A 78 12.75 1.03 -1.37
N GLU A 79 12.60 0.75 -0.06
CA GLU A 79 12.25 -0.58 0.45
C GLU A 79 10.73 -0.77 0.50
N ILE A 80 10.27 -1.97 0.20
CA ILE A 80 8.86 -2.32 0.05
C ILE A 80 8.23 -2.67 1.40
N PHE A 81 7.08 -2.06 1.68
CA PHE A 81 6.19 -2.34 2.81
C PHE A 81 4.80 -2.66 2.27
N ASP A 82 4.47 -3.94 2.22
CA ASP A 82 3.23 -4.41 1.61
C ASP A 82 2.49 -5.44 2.48
N PRO A 83 1.61 -4.97 3.37
CA PRO A 83 0.72 -5.87 4.11
C PRO A 83 -0.39 -6.45 3.23
N ALA A 84 -0.73 -5.80 2.11
CA ALA A 84 -1.89 -6.11 1.29
C ALA A 84 -1.67 -7.29 0.33
N ILE A 85 -0.41 -7.69 0.11
CA ILE A 85 -0.08 -8.83 -0.75
C ILE A 85 -0.62 -10.17 -0.24
N MET A 86 -1.08 -10.21 1.01
CA MET A 86 -1.61 -11.44 1.62
C MET A 86 -2.73 -12.10 0.82
N HIS A 87 -3.57 -11.31 0.18
CA HIS A 87 -4.77 -11.79 -0.51
C HIS A 87 -4.90 -11.12 -1.86
N THR A 88 -4.34 -11.75 -2.86
CA THR A 88 -4.44 -11.32 -4.25
C THR A 88 -5.78 -11.72 -4.88
N LEU A 89 -6.18 -11.02 -5.94
CA LEU A 89 -7.46 -11.28 -6.62
C LEU A 89 -7.53 -12.65 -7.30
N ASP A 90 -6.39 -13.23 -7.63
CA ASP A 90 -6.27 -14.57 -8.22
C ASP A 90 -6.43 -15.70 -7.19
N GLY A 91 -6.64 -15.35 -5.91
CA GLY A 91 -6.84 -16.30 -4.81
C GLY A 91 -5.55 -16.85 -4.20
N ASN A 92 -4.40 -16.39 -4.64
CA ASN A 92 -3.13 -16.76 -4.03
C ASN A 92 -2.97 -16.09 -2.64
N VAL A 93 -2.27 -16.77 -1.76
CA VAL A 93 -1.97 -16.29 -0.39
C VAL A 93 -0.47 -16.15 -0.25
N HIS A 94 -0.03 -14.95 0.05
CA HIS A 94 1.37 -14.61 0.19
C HIS A 94 1.70 -14.15 1.61
N SER A 95 2.97 -14.27 2.01
CA SER A 95 3.43 -13.65 3.25
C SER A 95 3.55 -12.14 3.04
N PRO A 96 3.02 -11.31 3.97
CA PRO A 96 3.21 -9.86 3.92
C PRO A 96 4.69 -9.49 3.82
N VAL A 97 4.98 -8.37 3.16
CA VAL A 97 6.34 -7.87 2.95
C VAL A 97 6.61 -6.69 3.87
N TYR A 98 7.70 -6.77 4.62
CA TYR A 98 8.18 -5.72 5.51
C TYR A 98 9.65 -5.43 5.22
N ASN A 99 9.98 -4.21 4.83
CA ASN A 99 11.36 -3.82 4.49
C ASN A 99 11.98 -4.72 3.40
N GLY A 100 11.22 -4.99 2.32
CA GLY A 100 11.66 -5.83 1.21
C GLY A 100 11.78 -7.33 1.51
N VAL A 101 11.35 -7.79 2.70
CA VAL A 101 11.49 -9.20 3.14
C VAL A 101 10.12 -9.75 3.54
N LYS A 102 9.83 -11.00 3.16
CA LYS A 102 8.63 -11.71 3.63
C LYS A 102 8.67 -11.88 5.16
N LEU A 103 7.53 -11.70 5.84
CA LEU A 103 7.46 -11.91 7.30
C LEU A 103 7.80 -13.36 7.73
N THR A 104 7.72 -14.33 6.83
CA THR A 104 8.17 -15.71 7.02
C THR A 104 9.68 -15.84 6.97
N LEU A 105 10.42 -14.80 6.55
CA LEU A 105 11.85 -14.77 6.28
C LEU A 105 12.28 -15.64 5.08
N GLU A 106 11.34 -16.07 4.26
CA GLU A 106 11.61 -16.70 2.98
C GLU A 106 12.02 -15.66 1.93
N PRO A 107 12.75 -16.02 0.89
CA PRO A 107 13.06 -15.11 -0.21
C PRO A 107 11.79 -14.52 -0.84
N LEU A 108 11.88 -13.27 -1.26
CA LEU A 108 10.83 -12.65 -2.05
C LEU A 108 10.78 -13.31 -3.43
N THR A 109 9.62 -13.83 -3.80
CA THR A 109 9.38 -14.53 -5.08
C THR A 109 8.65 -13.63 -6.08
N MET A 110 8.52 -12.36 -5.74
CA MET A 110 7.83 -11.35 -6.53
C MET A 110 8.76 -10.21 -6.89
N GLU A 111 8.56 -9.66 -8.08
CA GLU A 111 9.17 -8.42 -8.52
C GLU A 111 8.10 -7.33 -8.60
N TYR A 112 8.38 -6.18 -7.99
CA TYR A 112 7.47 -5.04 -7.93
C TYR A 112 7.85 -3.98 -8.98
N GLY A 113 6.86 -3.38 -9.61
CA GLY A 113 7.05 -2.31 -10.57
C GLY A 113 7.55 -2.81 -11.94
N VAL A 114 7.12 -3.98 -12.36
CA VAL A 114 7.54 -4.60 -13.63
C VAL A 114 6.88 -4.01 -14.87
N SER A 115 5.83 -3.19 -14.71
CA SER A 115 5.15 -2.56 -15.84
C SER A 115 6.07 -1.65 -16.65
N LYS A 116 5.88 -1.63 -17.96
CA LYS A 116 6.62 -0.72 -18.86
C LYS A 116 6.09 0.71 -18.74
N ASP A 117 4.77 0.84 -18.64
CA ASP A 117 4.06 2.11 -18.56
C ASP A 117 2.68 1.91 -17.87
N LYS A 118 1.89 3.00 -17.80
CA LYS A 118 0.55 2.97 -17.23
C LYS A 118 -0.44 2.08 -17.99
N ASP A 119 -0.17 1.78 -19.27
CA ASP A 119 -1.12 1.01 -20.09
C ASP A 119 -1.08 -0.48 -19.78
N ALA A 120 -0.05 -0.93 -19.08
CA ALA A 120 0.03 -2.29 -18.53
C ALA A 120 -0.95 -2.50 -17.36
N LEU A 121 -1.25 -1.46 -16.57
CA LEU A 121 -2.17 -1.56 -15.44
C LEU A 121 -3.58 -1.97 -15.87
N ASP A 122 -4.32 -2.62 -14.98
CA ASP A 122 -5.74 -2.87 -15.16
C ASP A 122 -6.56 -1.55 -15.13
N ARG A 123 -7.85 -1.67 -15.46
CA ARG A 123 -8.73 -0.50 -15.57
C ARG A 123 -8.88 0.26 -14.26
N ASP A 124 -8.97 -0.45 -13.15
CA ASP A 124 -9.25 0.15 -11.86
C ASP A 124 -7.97 0.83 -11.30
N ALA A 125 -6.82 0.20 -11.45
CA ALA A 125 -5.53 0.79 -11.13
C ALA A 125 -5.22 2.05 -11.95
N LYS A 126 -5.53 2.05 -13.27
CA LYS A 126 -5.40 3.24 -14.13
C LYS A 126 -6.22 4.42 -13.61
N GLN A 127 -7.48 4.17 -13.20
CA GLN A 127 -8.34 5.22 -12.66
C GLN A 127 -7.84 5.80 -11.34
N LEU A 128 -7.05 5.02 -10.58
CA LEU A 128 -6.53 5.45 -9.29
C LEU A 128 -5.31 6.35 -9.39
N LEU A 129 -4.57 6.32 -10.51
CA LEU A 129 -3.44 7.23 -10.74
C LEU A 129 -3.87 8.70 -10.73
N ASP A 130 -5.05 9.00 -11.28
CA ASP A 130 -5.56 10.35 -11.40
C ASP A 130 -6.40 10.79 -10.18
N LYS A 131 -6.58 9.91 -9.20
CA LYS A 131 -7.35 10.20 -7.99
C LYS A 131 -6.44 10.48 -6.80
N SER A 132 -6.70 11.59 -6.10
CA SER A 132 -6.12 11.80 -4.78
C SER A 132 -6.56 10.71 -3.80
N VAL A 133 -5.78 10.51 -2.73
CA VAL A 133 -6.16 9.59 -1.65
C VAL A 133 -7.53 9.95 -1.08
N THR A 134 -7.82 11.25 -0.91
CA THR A 134 -9.13 11.71 -0.46
C THR A 134 -10.24 11.33 -1.43
N ALA A 135 -10.08 11.61 -2.72
CA ALA A 135 -11.07 11.27 -3.74
C ALA A 135 -11.33 9.74 -3.79
N TYR A 136 -10.30 8.94 -3.63
CA TYR A 136 -10.42 7.49 -3.57
C TYR A 136 -11.21 7.02 -2.34
N LEU A 137 -10.83 7.47 -1.14
CA LEU A 137 -11.48 7.04 0.10
C LEU A 137 -12.93 7.54 0.21
N ASP A 138 -13.22 8.72 -0.34
CA ASP A 138 -14.58 9.26 -0.35
C ASP A 138 -15.50 8.58 -1.39
N ALA A 139 -14.95 7.89 -2.39
CA ALA A 139 -15.72 7.15 -3.40
C ALA A 139 -16.47 5.94 -2.82
N ILE A 140 -16.14 5.48 -1.60
CA ILE A 140 -16.84 4.35 -0.95
C ILE A 140 -18.35 4.57 -0.81
N LYS A 141 -18.81 5.84 -0.75
CA LYS A 141 -20.23 6.20 -0.75
C LYS A 141 -20.97 5.70 -1.99
N ASP A 142 -20.27 5.58 -3.12
CA ASP A 142 -20.86 5.16 -4.40
C ASP A 142 -21.18 3.65 -4.38
N TYR A 143 -20.64 2.93 -3.40
CA TYR A 143 -20.90 1.52 -3.10
C TYR A 143 -21.88 1.31 -1.94
N GLY A 144 -22.59 2.37 -1.51
CA GLY A 144 -23.63 2.30 -0.47
C GLY A 144 -23.13 2.43 0.97
N TYR A 145 -21.84 2.67 1.19
CA TYR A 145 -21.30 2.92 2.52
C TYR A 145 -21.40 4.39 2.92
N PRO A 146 -21.42 4.72 4.23
CA PRO A 146 -21.30 6.10 4.69
C PRO A 146 -20.00 6.74 4.17
N LYS A 147 -20.08 8.01 3.75
CA LYS A 147 -18.90 8.76 3.22
C LYS A 147 -17.67 8.72 4.14
N ASN A 148 -17.90 8.68 5.46
CA ASN A 148 -16.82 8.68 6.43
C ASN A 148 -16.29 7.27 6.75
N TYR A 149 -16.91 6.22 6.25
CA TYR A 149 -16.65 4.85 6.69
C TYR A 149 -15.15 4.49 6.70
N LEU A 150 -14.45 4.67 5.57
CA LEU A 150 -13.03 4.35 5.49
C LEU A 150 -12.16 5.29 6.35
N TRP A 151 -12.54 6.55 6.47
CA TRP A 151 -11.84 7.50 7.34
C TRP A 151 -11.99 7.14 8.82
N ASP A 152 -13.16 6.67 9.23
CA ASP A 152 -13.40 6.19 10.59
C ASP A 152 -12.55 4.94 10.89
N GLU A 153 -12.42 4.03 9.93
CA GLU A 153 -11.55 2.86 10.05
C GLU A 153 -10.06 3.25 10.15
N ILE A 154 -9.60 4.21 9.35
CA ILE A 154 -8.24 4.74 9.43
C ILE A 154 -7.99 5.41 10.79
N LEU A 155 -8.93 6.20 11.30
CA LEU A 155 -8.81 6.81 12.63
C LEU A 155 -8.74 5.75 13.73
N LYS A 156 -9.55 4.69 13.65
CA LYS A 156 -9.50 3.56 14.60
C LYS A 156 -8.16 2.84 14.56
N ALA A 157 -7.67 2.54 13.35
CA ALA A 157 -6.35 1.92 13.16
C ALA A 157 -5.22 2.82 13.67
N GLY A 158 -5.38 4.14 13.57
CA GLY A 158 -4.40 5.13 14.01
C GLY A 158 -4.40 5.45 15.50
N ILE A 159 -5.26 4.84 16.32
CA ILE A 159 -5.28 5.07 17.75
C ILE A 159 -3.91 4.71 18.38
N GLY A 160 -3.31 5.69 19.07
CA GLY A 160 -1.98 5.54 19.69
C GLY A 160 -0.79 5.61 18.72
N ILE A 161 -1.07 5.88 17.44
CA ILE A 161 -0.06 6.05 16.37
C ILE A 161 -0.07 7.48 15.88
N MET A 162 -1.23 7.94 15.40
CA MET A 162 -1.42 9.31 14.93
C MET A 162 -1.60 10.26 16.13
N GLY A 163 -1.09 11.48 16.00
CA GLY A 163 -1.42 12.57 16.92
C GLY A 163 -2.89 12.97 16.83
N PHE A 164 -3.29 14.01 17.60
CA PHE A 164 -4.66 14.51 17.52
C PHE A 164 -5.00 14.97 16.10
N THR A 165 -6.00 14.31 15.51
CA THR A 165 -6.48 14.59 14.15
C THR A 165 -7.98 14.33 14.04
N ASN A 166 -8.58 14.75 12.94
CA ASN A 166 -9.97 14.48 12.60
C ASN A 166 -10.12 14.30 11.08
N ILE A 167 -11.27 13.77 10.66
CA ILE A 167 -11.53 13.46 9.24
C ILE A 167 -11.39 14.68 8.33
N SER A 168 -11.85 15.85 8.75
CA SER A 168 -11.77 17.08 7.93
C SER A 168 -10.33 17.50 7.66
N ARG A 169 -9.46 17.39 8.67
CA ARG A 169 -8.03 17.67 8.53
C ARG A 169 -7.36 16.65 7.61
N LEU A 170 -7.64 15.37 7.81
CA LEU A 170 -7.09 14.31 6.98
C LEU A 170 -7.51 14.48 5.52
N ARG A 171 -8.80 14.68 5.24
CA ARG A 171 -9.29 14.94 3.88
C ARG A 171 -8.55 16.08 3.21
N LYS A 172 -8.44 17.22 3.89
CA LYS A 172 -7.74 18.38 3.33
C LYS A 172 -6.27 18.09 3.02
N LYS A 173 -5.59 17.35 3.89
CA LYS A 173 -4.19 16.98 3.71
C LYS A 173 -4.02 16.03 2.54
N TYR A 174 -4.80 14.96 2.52
CA TYR A 174 -4.65 13.87 1.54
C TYR A 174 -5.36 14.12 0.20
N ASP A 175 -5.96 15.28 0.01
CA ASP A 175 -6.48 15.72 -1.29
C ASP A 175 -5.39 16.07 -2.30
N THR A 176 -4.16 16.25 -1.82
CA THR A 176 -2.96 16.49 -2.65
C THR A 176 -1.99 15.30 -2.70
N HIS A 177 -2.34 14.18 -2.08
CA HIS A 177 -1.55 12.94 -2.13
C HIS A 177 -2.08 12.02 -3.21
N TYR A 178 -1.20 11.59 -4.11
CA TYR A 178 -1.50 10.69 -5.23
C TYR A 178 -0.59 9.48 -5.18
N ARG A 179 -0.96 8.44 -5.92
CA ARG A 179 -0.10 7.28 -6.14
C ARG A 179 0.99 7.61 -7.15
N VAL A 180 2.18 7.12 -6.89
CA VAL A 180 3.31 7.19 -7.81
C VAL A 180 3.33 5.91 -8.64
N LEU A 181 3.34 6.04 -9.97
CA LEU A 181 3.49 4.89 -10.86
C LEU A 181 4.93 4.38 -10.80
N LYS A 182 5.10 3.13 -10.43
CA LYS A 182 6.39 2.43 -10.53
C LYS A 182 6.45 1.65 -11.83
N THR A 183 7.49 1.91 -12.62
CA THR A 183 7.74 1.20 -13.87
C THR A 183 9.17 0.67 -13.87
N LYS A 184 9.35 -0.45 -14.56
CA LYS A 184 10.70 -0.93 -14.90
C LYS A 184 11.27 0.10 -15.89
N GLY A 185 12.32 0.82 -15.49
CA GLY A 185 12.98 1.78 -16.37
C GLY A 185 13.26 1.11 -17.71
N ILE A 186 12.93 1.79 -18.82
CA ILE A 186 13.40 1.36 -20.13
C ILE A 186 14.91 1.44 -20.03
N GLU A 187 15.59 0.31 -19.84
CA GLU A 187 17.01 0.27 -20.13
C GLU A 187 17.14 0.75 -21.57
N SER A 188 17.71 1.92 -21.76
CA SER A 188 18.03 2.41 -23.11
C SER A 188 18.91 1.32 -23.73
N GLU A 189 18.35 0.60 -24.72
CA GLU A 189 19.16 -0.17 -25.66
C GLU A 189 20.05 0.84 -26.39
N GLY A 190 21.14 1.16 -25.78
CA GLY A 190 22.15 2.08 -26.27
C GLY A 190 23.52 1.55 -25.96
N ASP A 191 24.17 1.18 -27.05
CA ASP A 191 25.58 0.91 -27.29
C ASP A 191 26.02 -0.57 -27.22
N LEU A 192 25.76 -1.24 -28.34
CA LEU A 192 26.66 -2.22 -28.93
C LEU A 192 27.47 -1.59 -30.07
#